data_7adb2a48eb3933a95259377cb719969a
#
_entry.id   7adb2a48eb3933a95259377cb719969a
#
_cell.length_a   1.000
_cell.length_b   1.000
_cell.length_c   1.000
_cell.angle_alpha   90.00
_cell.angle_beta   90.00
_cell.angle_gamma   90.00
#
_symmetry.space_group_name_H-M   'P 1'
#
loop_
_entity.id
_entity.type
_entity.pdbx_description
1 polymer ?
#
loop_
_entity_poly.entity_id
_entity_poly.type
_entity_poly.pdbx_seq_one_letter_code
_entity_poly.pdbx_strand_id
1 'polypeptide(L)'
;MDQASIKIILIIFLLNIFIVKSQSSIVDTEVHLHKIDSVFHVFANFMGDIKKGNVDMLIVRSSLTVGSRFGNNLFRLTGRYNSNDLDGRRVLKTSTFQFRYNKIIDENSIFLFYQKGNDFRSFMDDRELIGGGYRINLIKKKKDYFDIAVGIMHESEKYPAYKFNGENYDARSAERIRFTANIFSKIDLAKNIKSFTTIYSQWNSKNLSGDYRLFFNQNIRFIINKNISTFIRYFINEPSIKYVKKVKYNSDVIFGFTVNI
;
A
#
# COMPACT_ATOMS: atom_id res chain seq x y z
N MET A 1 -25.18 -0.55 -22.36
CA MET A 1 -24.61 0.48 -21.45
C MET A 1 -23.32 0.95 -22.11
N ASP A 2 -23.17 2.24 -22.35
CA ASP A 2 -21.97 2.75 -23.00
C ASP A 2 -20.75 2.75 -22.05
N GLN A 3 -19.55 2.86 -22.59
CA GLN A 3 -18.32 2.82 -21.81
C GLN A 3 -18.21 3.98 -20.79
N ALA A 4 -18.86 5.10 -21.06
CA ALA A 4 -18.89 6.25 -20.18
C ALA A 4 -19.74 5.96 -18.94
N SER A 5 -20.92 5.37 -19.12
CA SER A 5 -21.82 4.96 -18.04
C SER A 5 -21.18 3.93 -17.09
N ILE A 6 -20.43 2.95 -17.64
CA ILE A 6 -19.70 1.97 -16.82
C ILE A 6 -18.61 2.65 -15.99
N LYS A 7 -17.87 3.60 -16.59
CA LYS A 7 -16.83 4.37 -15.89
C LYS A 7 -17.40 5.22 -14.77
N ILE A 8 -18.53 5.88 -15.00
CA ILE A 8 -19.24 6.71 -14.01
C ILE A 8 -19.77 5.85 -12.86
N ILE A 9 -20.40 4.71 -13.15
CA ILE A 9 -20.88 3.78 -12.14
C ILE A 9 -19.74 3.22 -11.30
N LEU A 10 -18.60 2.89 -11.91
CA LEU A 10 -17.41 2.42 -11.21
C LEU A 10 -16.83 3.52 -10.27
N ILE A 11 -16.84 4.78 -10.72
CA ILE A 11 -16.40 5.93 -9.92
C ILE A 11 -17.37 6.15 -8.76
N ILE A 12 -18.69 6.12 -9.01
CA ILE A 12 -19.72 6.29 -7.97
C ILE A 12 -19.67 5.13 -6.97
N PHE A 13 -19.49 3.89 -7.43
CA PHE A 13 -19.33 2.72 -6.57
C PHE A 13 -18.07 2.84 -5.69
N LEU A 14 -16.94 3.29 -6.25
CA LEU A 14 -15.70 3.54 -5.52
C LEU A 14 -15.84 4.69 -4.50
N LEU A 15 -16.67 5.69 -4.76
CA LEU A 15 -16.93 6.80 -3.84
C LEU A 15 -17.83 6.43 -2.66
N ASN A 16 -18.67 5.39 -2.77
CA ASN A 16 -19.58 4.98 -1.68
C ASN A 16 -18.98 3.97 -0.67
N ILE A 17 -17.73 3.55 -0.83
CA ILE A 17 -17.06 2.60 0.09
C ILE A 17 -16.57 3.29 1.40
N PHE A 18 -17.05 4.46 1.74
CA PHE A 18 -16.42 5.41 2.67
C PHE A 18 -16.85 5.33 4.14
N ILE A 19 -17.02 4.15 4.74
CA ILE A 19 -17.14 4.09 6.22
C ILE A 19 -16.26 2.94 6.73
N VAL A 20 -14.96 3.20 6.82
CA VAL A 20 -14.02 2.17 7.29
C VAL A 20 -12.83 2.74 8.05
N LYS A 21 -12.38 2.09 9.16
CA LYS A 21 -11.37 2.57 10.14
C LYS A 21 -10.14 1.65 10.22
N SER A 22 -8.88 2.12 10.07
CA SER A 22 -7.67 1.26 10.05
C SER A 22 -6.33 1.82 10.55
N GLN A 23 -5.47 0.90 11.02
CA GLN A 23 -4.01 1.07 11.14
C GLN A 23 -3.29 -0.21 10.72
N SER A 24 -2.53 -0.20 9.63
CA SER A 24 -1.38 -1.10 9.40
C SER A 24 -0.65 -0.66 8.13
N SER A 25 0.69 -0.78 8.09
CA SER A 25 1.46 -0.48 6.89
C SER A 25 1.29 -1.59 5.85
N ILE A 26 0.43 -1.37 4.87
CA ILE A 26 0.37 -2.20 3.67
C ILE A 26 1.33 -1.60 2.65
N VAL A 27 2.22 -2.43 2.12
CA VAL A 27 3.19 -2.02 1.10
C VAL A 27 2.58 -2.23 -0.27
N ASP A 28 2.17 -1.13 -0.93
CA ASP A 28 1.71 -1.17 -2.31
C ASP A 28 2.92 -1.27 -3.25
N THR A 29 3.21 -2.47 -3.75
CA THR A 29 4.26 -2.74 -4.74
C THR A 29 3.68 -3.00 -6.14
N GLU A 30 2.36 -3.01 -6.27
CA GLU A 30 1.68 -3.38 -7.50
C GLU A 30 1.82 -2.33 -8.62
N VAL A 31 2.06 -1.06 -8.24
CA VAL A 31 2.35 0.02 -9.19
C VAL A 31 3.52 -0.32 -10.11
N HIS A 32 4.45 -1.17 -9.66
CA HIS A 32 5.62 -1.59 -10.43
C HIS A 32 5.44 -2.89 -11.21
N LEU A 33 4.38 -3.67 -10.95
CA LEU A 33 4.17 -4.98 -11.59
C LEU A 33 4.16 -4.88 -13.12
N HIS A 34 3.39 -3.93 -13.65
CA HIS A 34 3.23 -3.75 -15.09
C HIS A 34 4.35 -2.93 -15.74
N LYS A 35 5.36 -2.50 -14.97
CA LYS A 35 6.52 -1.75 -15.48
C LYS A 35 7.77 -2.60 -15.65
N ILE A 36 7.76 -3.82 -15.08
CA ILE A 36 8.90 -4.73 -15.16
C ILE A 36 8.70 -5.63 -16.38
N ASP A 37 9.17 -5.16 -17.51
CA ASP A 37 9.08 -5.81 -18.82
C ASP A 37 10.41 -6.36 -19.33
N SER A 38 11.52 -6.04 -18.64
CA SER A 38 12.87 -6.50 -18.97
C SER A 38 13.54 -7.26 -17.83
N VAL A 39 14.72 -7.78 -18.11
CA VAL A 39 15.48 -8.66 -17.19
C VAL A 39 15.79 -7.99 -15.85
N PHE A 40 15.95 -6.66 -15.84
CA PHE A 40 16.31 -5.96 -14.60
C PHE A 40 15.78 -4.53 -14.59
N HIS A 41 15.13 -4.15 -13.49
CA HIS A 41 14.63 -2.81 -13.23
C HIS A 41 14.92 -2.36 -11.81
N VAL A 42 15.28 -1.10 -11.65
CA VAL A 42 15.47 -0.45 -10.35
C VAL A 42 14.58 0.78 -10.28
N PHE A 43 13.78 0.88 -9.21
CA PHE A 43 12.99 2.06 -8.89
C PHE A 43 13.43 2.58 -7.53
N ALA A 44 14.02 3.75 -7.49
CA ALA A 44 14.44 4.41 -6.26
C ALA A 44 13.65 5.72 -6.08
N ASN A 45 13.16 5.96 -4.87
CA ASN A 45 12.58 7.23 -4.48
C ASN A 45 13.22 7.67 -3.18
N PHE A 46 13.59 8.93 -3.12
CA PHE A 46 14.06 9.58 -1.91
C PHE A 46 13.37 10.94 -1.79
N MET A 47 12.88 11.23 -0.59
CA MET A 47 12.21 12.49 -0.27
C MET A 47 12.66 12.93 1.12
N GLY A 48 13.04 14.19 1.24
CA GLY A 48 13.33 14.85 2.50
C GLY A 48 12.58 16.18 2.61
N ASP A 49 12.16 16.52 3.81
CA ASP A 49 11.57 17.83 4.14
C ASP A 49 12.16 18.28 5.49
N ILE A 50 12.70 19.48 5.52
CA ILE A 50 13.28 20.10 6.72
C ILE A 50 12.58 21.41 6.95
N LYS A 51 11.94 21.54 8.11
CA LYS A 51 11.34 22.80 8.57
C LYS A 51 12.04 23.27 9.83
N LYS A 52 12.33 24.54 9.89
CA LYS A 52 12.95 25.23 11.03
C LYS A 52 12.13 26.44 11.41
N GLY A 53 12.02 26.70 12.71
CA GLY A 53 11.29 27.87 13.24
C GLY A 53 10.51 27.55 14.49
N ASN A 54 9.23 27.95 14.56
CA ASN A 54 8.40 27.66 15.72
C ASN A 54 8.22 26.16 16.00
N VAL A 55 8.45 25.33 14.99
CA VAL A 55 8.44 23.87 15.03
C VAL A 55 9.57 23.37 14.16
N ASP A 56 10.46 22.58 14.72
CA ASP A 56 11.53 21.91 13.99
C ASP A 56 11.03 20.55 13.53
N MET A 57 11.02 20.31 12.21
CA MET A 57 10.57 19.06 11.64
C MET A 57 11.56 18.51 10.60
N LEU A 58 11.86 17.23 10.72
CA LEU A 58 12.62 16.48 9.71
C LEU A 58 11.78 15.27 9.26
N ILE A 59 11.48 15.24 7.97
CA ILE A 59 10.82 14.09 7.34
C ILE A 59 11.80 13.45 6.36
N VAL A 60 11.97 12.14 6.47
CA VAL A 60 12.73 11.33 5.51
C VAL A 60 11.85 10.19 5.04
N ARG A 61 11.68 10.06 3.71
CA ARG A 61 10.98 8.94 3.08
C ARG A 61 11.82 8.39 1.96
N SER A 62 12.10 7.10 1.98
CA SER A 62 12.83 6.44 0.94
C SER A 62 12.21 5.11 0.57
N SER A 63 12.32 4.72 -0.69
CA SER A 63 11.98 3.40 -1.16
C SER A 63 12.87 2.98 -2.30
N LEU A 64 13.24 1.70 -2.29
CA LEU A 64 13.99 1.04 -3.36
C LEU A 64 13.23 -0.22 -3.75
N THR A 65 12.95 -0.38 -5.04
CA THR A 65 12.40 -1.61 -5.60
C THR A 65 13.32 -2.09 -6.70
N VAL A 66 13.77 -3.32 -6.57
CA VAL A 66 14.50 -4.05 -7.61
C VAL A 66 13.58 -5.12 -8.16
N GLY A 67 13.41 -5.16 -9.47
CA GLY A 67 12.59 -6.14 -10.15
C GLY A 67 13.37 -6.86 -11.24
N SER A 68 13.10 -8.13 -11.43
CA SER A 68 13.71 -8.95 -12.49
C SER A 68 12.67 -9.89 -13.08
N ARG A 69 12.64 -9.96 -14.40
CA ARG A 69 11.75 -10.85 -15.16
C ARG A 69 12.53 -11.81 -16.03
N PHE A 70 12.28 -13.10 -15.83
CA PHE A 70 12.82 -14.21 -16.63
C PHE A 70 11.65 -15.01 -17.21
N GLY A 71 11.33 -14.76 -18.48
CA GLY A 71 10.15 -15.33 -19.11
C GLY A 71 8.87 -15.01 -18.32
N ASN A 72 8.21 -16.03 -17.81
CA ASN A 72 6.98 -15.89 -17.04
C ASN A 72 7.20 -15.72 -15.53
N ASN A 73 8.45 -15.65 -15.07
CA ASN A 73 8.78 -15.50 -13.67
C ASN A 73 9.19 -14.05 -13.38
N LEU A 74 8.54 -13.44 -12.41
CA LEU A 74 8.80 -12.08 -11.98
C LEU A 74 9.17 -12.06 -10.50
N PHE A 75 10.34 -11.52 -10.19
CA PHE A 75 10.86 -11.34 -8.84
C PHE A 75 10.90 -9.86 -8.51
N ARG A 76 10.54 -9.50 -7.28
CA ARG A 76 10.62 -8.13 -6.77
C ARG A 76 11.13 -8.11 -5.34
N LEU A 77 12.05 -7.20 -5.09
CA LEU A 77 12.59 -6.90 -3.77
C LEU A 77 12.31 -5.43 -3.49
N THR A 78 11.64 -5.11 -2.40
CA THR A 78 11.29 -3.74 -2.05
C THR A 78 11.70 -3.43 -0.62
N GLY A 79 12.47 -2.36 -0.44
CA GLY A 79 12.77 -1.76 0.86
C GLY A 79 12.10 -0.40 0.96
N ARG A 80 11.52 -0.07 2.13
CA ARG A 80 10.96 1.24 2.44
C ARG A 80 11.39 1.69 3.83
N TYR A 81 11.66 2.97 3.94
CA TYR A 81 11.96 3.62 5.21
C TYR A 81 11.27 4.98 5.26
N ASN A 82 10.57 5.26 6.36
CA ASN A 82 10.00 6.56 6.64
C ASN A 82 10.33 6.95 8.09
N SER A 83 10.74 8.20 8.29
CA SER A 83 10.97 8.79 9.60
C SER A 83 10.45 10.22 9.61
N ASN A 84 9.75 10.57 10.71
CA ASN A 84 9.39 11.96 11.00
C ASN A 84 9.88 12.26 12.41
N ASP A 85 10.71 13.28 12.52
CA ASP A 85 11.18 13.82 13.80
C ASP A 85 10.59 15.22 13.96
N LEU A 86 10.01 15.50 15.12
CA LEU A 86 9.39 16.77 15.50
C LEU A 86 10.06 17.27 16.78
N ASP A 87 10.65 18.47 16.73
CA ASP A 87 11.40 19.08 17.85
C ASP A 87 12.43 18.13 18.48
N GLY A 88 13.18 17.41 17.62
CA GLY A 88 14.18 16.42 18.01
C GLY A 88 13.60 15.10 18.55
N ARG A 89 12.28 14.95 18.62
CA ARG A 89 11.63 13.71 19.05
C ARG A 89 11.11 12.93 17.85
N ARG A 90 11.41 11.64 17.81
CA ARG A 90 10.88 10.77 16.76
C ARG A 90 9.41 10.47 16.99
N VAL A 91 8.57 10.93 16.04
CA VAL A 91 7.11 10.74 16.10
C VAL A 91 6.63 9.63 15.15
N LEU A 92 7.44 9.29 14.13
CA LEU A 92 7.19 8.19 13.22
C LEU A 92 8.53 7.54 12.83
N LYS A 93 8.56 6.22 12.84
CA LYS A 93 9.59 5.42 12.17
C LYS A 93 8.94 4.14 11.68
N THR A 94 8.99 3.92 10.37
CA THR A 94 8.55 2.66 9.78
C THR A 94 9.64 2.15 8.84
N SER A 95 9.93 0.88 8.90
CA SER A 95 10.74 0.20 7.90
C SER A 95 10.01 -1.03 7.41
N THR A 96 10.14 -1.33 6.15
CA THR A 96 9.52 -2.51 5.56
C THR A 96 10.42 -3.07 4.47
N PHE A 97 10.61 -4.35 4.51
CA PHE A 97 11.25 -5.15 3.48
C PHE A 97 10.24 -6.15 2.94
N GLN A 98 10.15 -6.30 1.62
CA GLN A 98 9.27 -7.28 0.98
C GLN A 98 10.01 -7.97 -0.17
N PHE A 99 9.96 -9.28 -0.18
CA PHE A 99 10.25 -10.12 -1.34
C PHE A 99 8.93 -10.62 -1.94
N ARG A 100 8.80 -10.59 -3.26
CA ARG A 100 7.63 -11.09 -3.96
C ARG A 100 8.02 -11.80 -5.25
N TYR A 101 7.44 -12.96 -5.45
CA TYR A 101 7.52 -13.76 -6.66
C TYR A 101 6.14 -13.84 -7.33
N ASN A 102 6.10 -13.70 -8.65
CA ASN A 102 4.91 -13.93 -9.45
C ASN A 102 5.25 -14.90 -10.60
N LYS A 103 4.47 -15.95 -10.74
CA LYS A 103 4.43 -16.81 -11.93
C LYS A 103 3.29 -16.36 -12.81
N ILE A 104 3.61 -15.84 -13.98
CA ILE A 104 2.61 -15.40 -14.98
C ILE A 104 2.13 -16.64 -15.73
N ILE A 105 0.82 -16.82 -15.81
CA ILE A 105 0.13 -17.90 -16.51
C ILE A 105 -0.90 -17.22 -17.42
N ASP A 106 -0.58 -17.12 -18.69
CA ASP A 106 -1.33 -16.33 -19.67
C ASP A 106 -1.52 -14.88 -19.22
N GLU A 107 -2.74 -14.50 -18.88
CA GLU A 107 -3.08 -13.16 -18.39
C GLU A 107 -3.14 -13.06 -16.86
N ASN A 108 -3.14 -14.20 -16.17
CA ASN A 108 -3.24 -14.34 -14.73
C ASN A 108 -1.86 -14.53 -14.08
N SER A 109 -1.81 -14.56 -12.75
CA SER A 109 -0.58 -14.94 -12.05
C SER A 109 -0.84 -15.59 -10.70
N ILE A 110 0.02 -16.54 -10.34
CA ILE A 110 0.18 -17.00 -8.97
C ILE A 110 1.26 -16.12 -8.33
N PHE A 111 1.08 -15.74 -7.08
CA PHE A 111 2.08 -14.97 -6.36
C PHE A 111 2.38 -15.54 -4.99
N LEU A 112 3.63 -15.38 -4.57
CA LEU A 112 4.11 -15.64 -3.22
C LEU A 112 4.82 -14.38 -2.71
N PHE A 113 4.75 -14.12 -1.41
CA PHE A 113 5.47 -13.01 -0.80
C PHE A 113 5.91 -13.31 0.62
N TYR A 114 7.00 -12.67 1.00
CA TYR A 114 7.46 -12.51 2.37
C TYR A 114 7.64 -11.02 2.65
N GLN A 115 7.19 -10.56 3.80
CA GLN A 115 7.36 -9.19 4.24
C GLN A 115 7.76 -9.15 5.70
N LYS A 116 8.75 -8.31 6.02
CA LYS A 116 9.12 -7.97 7.38
C LYS A 116 9.16 -6.46 7.56
N GLY A 117 8.74 -5.99 8.74
CA GLY A 117 8.74 -4.55 9.02
C GLY A 117 8.40 -4.21 10.45
N ASN A 118 8.46 -2.91 10.75
CA ASN A 118 8.05 -2.33 12.02
C ASN A 118 7.20 -1.08 11.79
N ASP A 119 6.48 -0.65 12.81
CA ASP A 119 5.74 0.61 12.83
C ASP A 119 5.76 1.21 14.23
N PHE A 120 6.67 2.13 14.46
CA PHE A 120 6.82 2.82 15.75
C PHE A 120 5.55 3.54 16.22
N ARG A 121 4.78 4.12 15.29
CA ARG A 121 3.53 4.82 15.62
C ARG A 121 2.46 3.88 16.16
N SER A 122 2.46 2.64 15.74
CA SER A 122 1.56 1.58 16.20
C SER A 122 2.15 0.79 17.37
N PHE A 123 3.33 1.19 17.89
CA PHE A 123 4.09 0.44 18.89
C PHE A 123 4.39 -1.00 18.45
N MET A 124 4.52 -1.23 17.17
CA MET A 124 4.76 -2.54 16.58
C MET A 124 6.24 -2.67 16.23
N ASP A 125 6.94 -3.48 17.00
CA ASP A 125 8.39 -3.67 16.90
C ASP A 125 8.78 -4.57 15.76
N ASP A 126 8.00 -5.61 15.55
CA ASP A 126 8.24 -6.59 14.49
C ASP A 126 6.92 -7.09 13.91
N ARG A 127 6.89 -7.21 12.60
CA ARG A 127 5.79 -7.81 11.85
C ARG A 127 6.34 -8.63 10.71
N GLU A 128 5.96 -9.89 10.67
CA GLU A 128 6.30 -10.82 9.60
C GLU A 128 5.03 -11.30 8.90
N LEU A 129 5.06 -11.31 7.57
CA LEU A 129 4.00 -11.82 6.73
C LEU A 129 4.61 -12.80 5.73
N ILE A 130 4.00 -13.96 5.61
CA ILE A 130 4.27 -14.90 4.53
C ILE A 130 2.95 -15.34 3.93
N GLY A 131 2.84 -15.30 2.61
CA GLY A 131 1.58 -15.65 1.98
C GLY A 131 1.68 -15.80 0.48
N GLY A 132 0.55 -16.14 -0.11
CA GLY A 132 0.42 -16.29 -1.54
C GLY A 132 -1.03 -16.26 -1.99
N GLY A 133 -1.21 -16.30 -3.29
CA GLY A 133 -2.54 -16.26 -3.87
C GLY A 133 -2.54 -16.28 -5.38
N TYR A 134 -3.71 -16.05 -5.92
CA TYR A 134 -3.97 -16.02 -7.34
C TYR A 134 -4.49 -14.64 -7.75
N ARG A 135 -4.00 -14.10 -8.86
CA ARG A 135 -4.40 -12.82 -9.45
C ARG A 135 -5.00 -13.06 -10.80
N ILE A 136 -6.20 -12.57 -10.99
CA ILE A 136 -7.01 -12.66 -12.21
C ILE A 136 -7.00 -11.29 -12.86
N ASN A 137 -6.65 -11.23 -14.12
CA ASN A 137 -6.80 -10.04 -14.95
C ASN A 137 -8.17 -10.08 -15.63
N LEU A 138 -9.09 -9.21 -15.20
CA LEU A 138 -10.46 -9.14 -15.73
C LEU A 138 -10.57 -8.22 -16.94
N ILE A 139 -9.73 -7.20 -17.04
CA ILE A 139 -9.71 -6.24 -18.14
C ILE A 139 -8.28 -5.94 -18.51
N LYS A 140 -7.86 -6.42 -19.68
CA LYS A 140 -6.56 -6.12 -20.27
C LYS A 140 -6.77 -5.42 -21.61
N LYS A 141 -6.74 -4.13 -21.57
CA LYS A 141 -6.60 -3.30 -22.77
C LYS A 141 -5.15 -2.81 -22.84
N LYS A 142 -4.69 -2.41 -24.01
CA LYS A 142 -3.31 -1.95 -24.22
C LYS A 142 -2.81 -0.91 -23.20
N LYS A 143 -3.73 -0.16 -22.56
CA LYS A 143 -3.41 0.90 -21.59
C LYS A 143 -4.11 0.77 -20.23
N ASP A 144 -5.21 0.01 -20.17
CA ASP A 144 -6.04 -0.16 -18.99
C ASP A 144 -5.90 -1.58 -18.47
N TYR A 145 -5.95 -1.74 -17.14
CA TYR A 145 -6.10 -3.06 -16.52
C TYR A 145 -7.03 -2.99 -15.31
N PHE A 146 -7.68 -4.08 -15.02
CA PHE A 146 -8.45 -4.30 -13.81
C PHE A 146 -8.20 -5.73 -13.32
N ASP A 147 -7.54 -5.86 -12.18
CA ASP A 147 -7.13 -7.13 -11.61
C ASP A 147 -7.77 -7.34 -10.24
N ILE A 148 -8.16 -8.56 -9.97
CA ILE A 148 -8.56 -9.02 -8.64
C ILE A 148 -7.57 -10.08 -8.19
N ALA A 149 -7.10 -10.00 -6.94
CA ALA A 149 -6.27 -11.02 -6.35
C ALA A 149 -6.89 -11.54 -5.05
N VAL A 150 -6.88 -12.86 -4.89
CA VAL A 150 -7.29 -13.53 -3.66
C VAL A 150 -6.14 -14.36 -3.13
N GLY A 151 -6.05 -14.49 -1.81
CA GLY A 151 -4.94 -15.21 -1.21
C GLY A 151 -5.13 -15.49 0.27
N ILE A 152 -4.12 -16.12 0.82
CA ILE A 152 -3.99 -16.42 2.24
C ILE A 152 -2.59 -16.04 2.72
N MET A 153 -2.49 -15.57 3.94
CA MET A 153 -1.20 -15.25 4.57
C MET A 153 -1.19 -15.60 6.05
N HIS A 154 -0.02 -15.96 6.54
CA HIS A 154 0.31 -16.01 7.95
C HIS A 154 0.89 -14.66 8.36
N GLU A 155 0.45 -14.14 9.50
CA GLU A 155 0.92 -12.90 10.10
C GLU A 155 1.38 -13.16 11.54
N SER A 156 2.60 -12.70 11.85
CA SER A 156 3.14 -12.63 13.21
C SER A 156 3.44 -11.18 13.54
N GLU A 157 2.98 -10.70 14.69
CA GLU A 157 3.19 -9.33 15.17
C GLU A 157 3.71 -9.36 16.60
N LYS A 158 4.70 -8.49 16.91
CA LYS A 158 5.25 -8.30 18.25
C LYS A 158 5.16 -6.84 18.66
N TYR A 159 4.65 -6.64 19.87
CA TYR A 159 4.47 -5.33 20.49
C TYR A 159 5.25 -5.35 21.80
N PRO A 160 6.26 -4.47 22.04
CA PRO A 160 6.96 -4.36 23.30
C PRO A 160 6.03 -3.80 24.39
N ALA A 161 6.43 -3.92 25.63
CA ALA A 161 5.81 -3.16 26.71
C ALA A 161 6.05 -1.66 26.49
N TYR A 162 5.02 -0.86 26.68
CA TYR A 162 5.11 0.60 26.53
C TYR A 162 4.19 1.34 27.49
N LYS A 163 4.52 2.62 27.76
CA LYS A 163 3.68 3.53 28.54
C LYS A 163 3.08 4.58 27.61
N PHE A 164 1.77 4.77 27.69
CA PHE A 164 1.07 5.77 26.89
C PHE A 164 -0.05 6.42 27.70
N ASN A 165 -0.07 7.76 27.75
CA ASN A 165 -1.03 8.55 28.52
C ASN A 165 -1.16 8.12 30.00
N GLY A 166 -0.05 7.71 30.65
CA GLY A 166 -0.03 7.25 32.02
C GLY A 166 -0.41 5.78 32.26
N GLU A 167 -0.97 5.10 31.25
CA GLU A 167 -1.29 3.68 31.28
C GLU A 167 -0.10 2.83 30.86
N ASN A 168 0.14 1.71 31.54
CA ASN A 168 1.13 0.71 31.15
C ASN A 168 0.47 -0.36 30.29
N TYR A 169 1.14 -0.75 29.22
CA TYR A 169 0.73 -1.82 28.31
C TYR A 169 1.82 -2.89 28.30
N ASP A 170 1.45 -4.12 28.59
CA ASP A 170 2.37 -5.24 28.61
C ASP A 170 2.80 -5.65 27.19
N ALA A 171 3.98 -6.25 27.09
CA ALA A 171 4.45 -6.86 25.87
C ALA A 171 3.49 -7.96 25.42
N ARG A 172 3.25 -8.05 24.13
CA ARG A 172 2.37 -9.07 23.55
C ARG A 172 2.81 -9.47 22.15
N SER A 173 2.45 -10.68 21.79
CA SER A 173 2.56 -11.20 20.42
C SER A 173 1.20 -11.67 19.92
N ALA A 174 1.05 -11.70 18.61
CA ALA A 174 -0.15 -12.19 17.97
C ALA A 174 0.20 -12.88 16.66
N GLU A 175 -0.35 -14.08 16.50
CA GLU A 175 -0.25 -14.85 15.26
C GLU A 175 -1.63 -15.03 14.65
N ARG A 176 -1.75 -14.83 13.33
CA ARG A 176 -3.02 -14.91 12.63
C ARG A 176 -2.84 -15.50 11.24
N ILE A 177 -3.82 -16.25 10.82
CA ILE A 177 -4.02 -16.58 9.41
C ILE A 177 -5.07 -15.61 8.87
N ARG A 178 -4.76 -14.94 7.75
CA ARG A 178 -5.65 -13.98 7.11
C ARG A 178 -5.98 -14.39 5.70
N PHE A 179 -7.24 -14.28 5.34
CA PHE A 179 -7.68 -14.24 3.96
C PHE A 179 -7.44 -12.83 3.39
N THR A 180 -7.10 -12.76 2.11
CA THR A 180 -6.90 -11.47 1.42
C THR A 180 -7.70 -11.42 0.15
N ALA A 181 -8.32 -10.25 -0.12
CA ALA A 181 -8.88 -9.93 -1.42
C ALA A 181 -8.44 -8.52 -1.80
N ASN A 182 -7.87 -8.37 -2.98
CA ASN A 182 -7.25 -7.13 -3.41
C ASN A 182 -7.74 -6.77 -4.81
N ILE A 183 -7.87 -5.46 -5.06
CA ILE A 183 -8.23 -4.92 -6.37
C ILE A 183 -7.14 -3.95 -6.81
N PHE A 184 -6.74 -4.06 -8.06
CA PHE A 184 -5.78 -3.17 -8.70
C PHE A 184 -6.35 -2.70 -10.02
N SER A 185 -6.39 -1.40 -10.25
CA SER A 185 -6.81 -0.89 -11.54
C SER A 185 -5.99 0.30 -12.00
N LYS A 186 -5.87 0.40 -13.30
CA LYS A 186 -5.43 1.59 -14.02
C LYS A 186 -6.39 1.82 -15.16
N ILE A 187 -6.97 3.01 -15.21
CA ILE A 187 -7.97 3.41 -16.19
C ILE A 187 -7.58 4.79 -16.75
N ASP A 188 -7.50 4.88 -18.08
CA ASP A 188 -7.35 6.15 -18.76
C ASP A 188 -8.75 6.80 -18.83
N LEU A 189 -9.05 7.74 -17.89
CA LEU A 189 -10.33 8.47 -17.82
C LEU A 189 -10.51 9.42 -18.99
N ALA A 190 -9.41 10.07 -19.42
CA ALA A 190 -9.30 10.89 -20.59
C ALA A 190 -7.89 10.79 -21.18
N LYS A 191 -7.63 11.43 -22.31
CA LYS A 191 -6.33 11.42 -23.01
C LYS A 191 -5.17 11.80 -22.07
N ASN A 192 -5.43 12.75 -21.17
CA ASN A 192 -4.45 13.31 -20.25
C ASN A 192 -4.76 13.03 -18.76
N ILE A 193 -5.76 12.19 -18.43
CA ILE A 193 -6.16 11.89 -17.05
C ILE A 193 -6.13 10.38 -16.84
N LYS A 194 -5.32 9.93 -15.88
CA LYS A 194 -5.19 8.51 -15.50
C LYS A 194 -5.59 8.30 -14.05
N SER A 195 -6.36 7.27 -13.80
CA SER A 195 -6.77 6.82 -12.48
C SER A 195 -6.03 5.52 -12.14
N PHE A 196 -5.48 5.45 -10.92
CA PHE A 196 -4.88 4.24 -10.35
C PHE A 196 -5.57 3.97 -9.04
N THR A 197 -6.14 2.79 -8.91
CA THR A 197 -6.81 2.36 -7.68
C THR A 197 -6.18 1.10 -7.16
N THR A 198 -5.92 1.08 -5.84
CA THR A 198 -5.46 -0.10 -5.13
C THR A 198 -6.32 -0.28 -3.89
N ILE A 199 -6.91 -1.46 -3.73
CA ILE A 199 -7.64 -1.87 -2.53
C ILE A 199 -6.99 -3.14 -2.01
N TYR A 200 -6.62 -3.16 -0.73
CA TYR A 200 -6.23 -4.37 -0.01
C TYR A 200 -7.22 -4.61 1.12
N SER A 201 -7.73 -5.80 1.17
CA SER A 201 -8.62 -6.26 2.23
C SER A 201 -8.07 -7.53 2.85
N GLN A 202 -8.03 -7.59 4.17
CA GLN A 202 -7.46 -8.70 4.92
C GLN A 202 -8.37 -9.02 6.10
N TRP A 203 -8.74 -10.29 6.28
CA TRP A 203 -9.62 -10.76 7.35
C TRP A 203 -8.97 -11.89 8.12
N ASN A 204 -9.00 -11.81 9.46
CA ASN A 204 -8.56 -12.91 10.31
C ASN A 204 -9.51 -14.11 10.14
N SER A 205 -8.97 -15.28 9.83
CA SER A 205 -9.75 -16.50 9.61
C SER A 205 -10.60 -16.92 10.82
N LYS A 206 -10.19 -16.54 12.04
CA LYS A 206 -10.90 -16.86 13.28
C LYS A 206 -11.92 -15.79 13.69
N ASN A 207 -11.88 -14.58 13.10
CA ASN A 207 -12.77 -13.47 13.44
C ASN A 207 -12.90 -12.50 12.25
N LEU A 208 -13.67 -12.89 11.26
CA LEU A 208 -13.80 -12.16 9.99
C LEU A 208 -14.38 -10.75 10.15
N SER A 209 -15.37 -10.59 11.01
CA SER A 209 -16.05 -9.30 11.22
C SER A 209 -15.37 -8.40 12.25
N GLY A 210 -14.66 -8.98 13.22
CA GLY A 210 -14.04 -8.25 14.32
C GLY A 210 -12.56 -7.93 14.10
N ASP A 211 -11.86 -8.67 13.25
CA ASP A 211 -10.43 -8.45 12.96
C ASP A 211 -10.18 -8.42 11.45
N TYR A 212 -10.44 -7.28 10.85
CA TYR A 212 -10.16 -7.02 9.44
C TYR A 212 -9.25 -5.79 9.27
N ARG A 213 -8.67 -5.66 8.08
CA ARG A 213 -7.91 -4.50 7.64
C ARG A 213 -8.31 -4.15 6.22
N LEU A 214 -8.50 -2.87 5.98
CA LEU A 214 -8.77 -2.33 4.66
C LEU A 214 -7.78 -1.20 4.36
N PHE A 215 -7.17 -1.25 3.21
CA PHE A 215 -6.38 -0.17 2.64
C PHE A 215 -6.97 0.22 1.30
N PHE A 216 -7.20 1.50 1.13
CA PHE A 216 -7.65 2.09 -0.12
C PHE A 216 -6.67 3.18 -0.55
N ASN A 217 -6.25 3.15 -1.79
CA ASN A 217 -5.39 4.16 -2.39
C ASN A 217 -5.93 4.52 -3.78
N GLN A 218 -6.35 5.77 -3.95
CA GLN A 218 -6.79 6.35 -5.21
C GLN A 218 -5.80 7.42 -5.63
N ASN A 219 -5.23 7.31 -6.82
CA ASN A 219 -4.33 8.30 -7.40
C ASN A 219 -4.89 8.74 -8.75
N ILE A 220 -5.26 10.01 -8.87
CA ILE A 220 -5.65 10.62 -10.14
C ILE A 220 -4.48 11.47 -10.61
N ARG A 221 -3.96 11.15 -11.79
CA ARG A 221 -2.83 11.82 -12.42
C ARG A 221 -3.29 12.59 -13.63
N PHE A 222 -2.91 13.87 -13.67
CA PHE A 222 -3.15 14.79 -14.78
C PHE A 222 -1.83 14.98 -15.53
N ILE A 223 -1.76 14.53 -16.77
CA ILE A 223 -0.57 14.64 -17.63
C ILE A 223 -0.60 16.00 -18.30
N ILE A 224 0.36 16.86 -17.98
CA ILE A 224 0.52 18.18 -18.59
C ILE A 224 1.25 18.03 -19.93
N ASN A 225 2.37 17.29 -19.94
CA ASN A 225 3.12 16.94 -21.13
C ASN A 225 3.89 15.61 -20.89
N LYS A 226 4.77 15.23 -21.85
CA LYS A 226 5.54 13.98 -21.75
C LYS A 226 6.45 13.90 -20.50
N ASN A 227 6.87 15.04 -19.96
CA ASN A 227 7.80 15.14 -18.85
C ASN A 227 7.15 15.53 -17.53
N ILE A 228 6.00 16.21 -17.56
CA ILE A 228 5.38 16.82 -16.38
C ILE A 228 3.96 16.27 -16.19
N SER A 229 3.67 15.84 -14.98
CA SER A 229 2.31 15.53 -14.54
C SER A 229 2.07 16.01 -13.11
N THR A 230 0.85 16.34 -12.79
CA THR A 230 0.40 16.57 -11.42
C THR A 230 -0.49 15.43 -10.97
N PHE A 231 -0.65 15.25 -9.66
CA PHE A 231 -1.51 14.19 -9.13
C PHE A 231 -2.21 14.62 -7.85
N ILE A 232 -3.38 14.03 -7.63
CA ILE A 232 -4.08 14.01 -6.35
C ILE A 232 -4.14 12.55 -5.93
N ARG A 233 -3.63 12.25 -4.73
CA ARG A 233 -3.70 10.92 -4.12
C ARG A 233 -4.49 11.00 -2.84
N TYR A 234 -5.50 10.15 -2.73
CA TYR A 234 -6.25 9.94 -1.52
C TYR A 234 -6.00 8.51 -1.04
N PHE A 235 -5.65 8.35 0.22
CA PHE A 235 -5.56 7.02 0.80
C PHE A 235 -6.18 6.94 2.18
N ILE A 236 -6.72 5.77 2.47
CA ILE A 236 -7.27 5.39 3.78
C ILE A 236 -6.58 4.11 4.19
N ASN A 237 -6.27 4.03 5.46
CA ASN A 237 -5.73 2.83 6.07
C ASN A 237 -6.47 2.54 7.38
N GLU A 238 -7.19 1.39 7.48
CA GLU A 238 -8.06 1.04 8.61
C GLU A 238 -7.86 -0.38 9.19
N PRO A 239 -7.37 -0.57 10.46
CA PRO A 239 -7.53 -1.80 11.22
C PRO A 239 -8.82 -1.81 12.06
N SER A 240 -9.52 -2.93 12.12
CA SER A 240 -10.63 -3.12 13.05
C SER A 240 -10.16 -3.17 14.51
N ILE A 241 -8.99 -3.73 14.77
CA ILE A 241 -8.40 -3.81 16.12
C ILE A 241 -7.52 -2.59 16.37
N LYS A 242 -7.92 -1.79 17.33
CA LYS A 242 -7.17 -0.60 17.80
C LYS A 242 -6.36 -0.99 19.03
N TYR A 243 -5.06 -1.08 18.86
CA TYR A 243 -4.15 -1.28 19.98
C TYR A 243 -3.94 0.00 20.81
N VAL A 244 -4.21 1.16 20.22
CA VAL A 244 -4.23 2.46 20.90
C VAL A 244 -5.64 3.02 20.82
N LYS A 245 -6.34 3.15 21.93
CA LYS A 245 -7.77 3.53 22.02
C LYS A 245 -8.17 4.83 21.29
N LYS A 246 -7.23 5.72 20.98
CA LYS A 246 -7.50 7.06 20.42
C LYS A 246 -7.31 7.20 18.91
N VAL A 247 -6.78 6.23 18.20
CA VAL A 247 -6.59 6.37 16.75
C VAL A 247 -7.84 5.90 16.01
N LYS A 248 -8.57 6.85 15.44
CA LYS A 248 -9.85 6.56 14.78
C LYS A 248 -9.66 6.04 13.35
N TYR A 249 -8.89 6.69 12.52
CA TYR A 249 -8.52 6.29 11.14
C TYR A 249 -7.39 7.21 10.66
N ASN A 250 -6.63 6.78 9.66
CA ASN A 250 -5.72 7.65 8.94
C ASN A 250 -6.21 7.80 7.52
N SER A 251 -6.54 9.01 7.15
CA SER A 251 -6.76 9.39 5.76
C SER A 251 -5.88 10.56 5.43
N ASP A 252 -5.23 10.51 4.27
CA ASP A 252 -4.40 11.60 3.79
C ASP A 252 -4.77 11.93 2.35
N VAL A 253 -4.82 13.23 2.04
CA VAL A 253 -4.86 13.73 0.68
C VAL A 253 -3.51 14.35 0.37
N ILE A 254 -2.89 13.87 -0.67
CA ILE A 254 -1.57 14.35 -1.13
C ILE A 254 -1.70 14.84 -2.55
N PHE A 255 -1.23 16.05 -2.82
CA PHE A 255 -1.06 16.56 -4.17
C PHE A 255 0.40 16.90 -4.44
N GLY A 256 0.80 16.77 -5.69
CA GLY A 256 2.18 17.01 -6.06
C GLY A 256 2.39 16.95 -7.57
N PHE A 257 3.64 17.15 -7.92
CA PHE A 257 4.10 17.08 -9.31
C PHE A 257 5.05 15.89 -9.48
N THR A 258 5.04 15.32 -10.67
CA THR A 258 6.03 14.35 -11.12
C THR A 258 6.71 14.92 -12.35
N VAL A 259 8.04 14.95 -12.31
CA VAL A 259 8.87 15.28 -13.47
C VAL A 259 9.58 14.02 -13.91
N ASN A 260 9.46 13.65 -15.19
CA ASN A 260 10.19 12.54 -15.80
C ASN A 260 11.25 13.16 -16.73
N ILE A 261 12.50 12.82 -16.50
CA ILE A 261 13.65 13.30 -17.26
C ILE A 261 14.12 12.19 -18.17
#